data_ae5fcf932744ae616c0aeee9d3b4b549
#
_entry.id   ae5fcf932744ae616c0aeee9d3b4b549
#
_cell.length_a   1.000
_cell.length_b   1.000
_cell.length_c   1.000
_cell.angle_alpha   90.00
_cell.angle_beta   90.00
_cell.angle_gamma   90.00
#
_symmetry.space_group_name_H-M   'P 1'
#
loop_
_entity.id
_entity.type
_entity.pdbx_description
1 polymer ?
#
loop_
_entity_poly.entity_id
_entity_poly.type
_entity_poly.pdbx_seq_one_letter_code
_entity_poly.pdbx_strand_id
1 'polypeptide(L)'
;DDVYVVGECAQHRGQVYGLVAPLWEQAKVLADHLTGADTSAAYHGSRVATKLKVAGVDVASMGVKAPEHPDDEFVQYSEPKHGVYKTVVIRDGKLVGATLVGDVSKVSFLTQAFDSGLPLPDERVALMFDIGTPEVGGGVAELADDAQVCNCNGVSKGALVACVRDGETSVSGVMAKTKAGKGCGSCKELVCQVVEWAAGGAVREDPSASWYVPAIPYDKPTLMRHIRELQLHSV
;
A
#
# COMPACT_ATOMS: atom_id res chain seq x y z
N ASP A 1 4.03 17.17 32.65
CA ASP A 1 4.73 17.73 31.45
C ASP A 1 3.73 17.81 30.31
N ASP A 2 3.49 19.03 29.81
CA ASP A 2 2.43 19.29 28.80
C ASP A 2 3.00 19.46 27.38
N VAL A 3 4.15 18.83 27.11
CA VAL A 3 4.81 18.86 25.79
C VAL A 3 4.74 17.50 25.15
N TYR A 4 4.13 17.45 23.96
CA TYR A 4 3.98 16.24 23.16
C TYR A 4 4.76 16.40 21.84
N VAL A 5 5.37 15.31 21.36
CA VAL A 5 6.14 15.30 20.12
C VAL A 5 5.66 14.15 19.25
N VAL A 6 5.29 14.45 18.00
CA VAL A 6 4.96 13.46 16.98
C VAL A 6 5.64 13.84 15.66
N GLY A 7 5.86 12.88 14.79
CA GLY A 7 6.45 13.11 13.49
C GLY A 7 7.90 12.63 13.38
N GLU A 8 8.57 13.00 12.31
CA GLU A 8 9.96 12.60 12.03
C GLU A 8 10.96 13.11 13.09
N CYS A 9 10.62 14.19 13.79
CA CYS A 9 11.45 14.72 14.88
C CYS A 9 11.33 13.92 16.18
N ALA A 10 10.36 12.99 16.28
CA ALA A 10 10.14 12.19 17.46
C ALA A 10 10.96 10.90 17.40
N GLN A 11 11.73 10.65 18.44
CA GLN A 11 12.37 9.36 18.65
C GLN A 11 11.53 8.51 19.61
N HIS A 12 11.20 7.28 19.23
CA HIS A 12 10.52 6.33 20.09
C HIS A 12 11.37 5.07 20.27
N ARG A 13 11.76 4.75 21.50
CA ARG A 13 12.57 3.56 21.84
C ARG A 13 13.82 3.39 20.97
N GLY A 14 14.51 4.49 20.68
CA GLY A 14 15.71 4.49 19.85
C GLY A 14 15.48 4.56 18.35
N GLN A 15 14.21 4.51 17.87
CA GLN A 15 13.87 4.59 16.46
C GLN A 15 13.26 5.92 16.06
N VAL A 16 13.61 6.38 14.86
CA VAL A 16 13.02 7.54 14.18
C VAL A 16 12.33 7.04 12.91
N TYR A 17 11.15 7.56 12.64
CA TYR A 17 10.31 7.14 11.52
C TYR A 17 10.25 8.22 10.45
N GLY A 18 10.91 7.99 9.31
CA GLY A 18 10.94 8.91 8.15
C GLY A 18 9.88 8.62 7.09
N LEU A 19 8.79 7.93 7.44
CA LEU A 19 7.69 7.62 6.54
C LEU A 19 6.37 8.12 7.11
N VAL A 20 5.43 8.50 6.24
CA VAL A 20 4.16 9.12 6.63
C VAL A 20 3.25 8.18 7.42
N ALA A 21 3.23 6.87 7.09
CA ALA A 21 2.33 5.92 7.74
C ALA A 21 2.52 5.86 9.28
N PRO A 22 3.73 5.71 9.83
CA PRO A 22 3.97 5.80 11.27
C PRO A 22 3.49 7.11 11.90
N LEU A 23 3.53 8.22 11.15
CA LEU A 23 3.11 9.52 11.66
C LEU A 23 1.59 9.60 11.88
N TRP A 24 0.81 8.90 11.05
CA TRP A 24 -0.64 8.77 11.26
C TRP A 24 -0.96 8.02 12.55
N GLU A 25 -0.23 6.94 12.82
CA GLU A 25 -0.40 6.17 14.06
C GLU A 25 -0.06 7.02 15.30
N GLN A 26 1.06 7.73 15.25
CA GLN A 26 1.46 8.66 16.32
C GLN A 26 0.42 9.77 16.52
N ALA A 27 -0.05 10.38 15.44
CA ALA A 27 -1.05 11.45 15.50
C ALA A 27 -2.38 10.95 16.08
N LYS A 28 -2.80 9.73 15.73
CA LYS A 28 -4.01 9.10 16.28
C LYS A 28 -3.88 8.90 17.79
N VAL A 29 -2.79 8.29 18.25
CA VAL A 29 -2.54 8.07 19.67
C VAL A 29 -2.54 9.40 20.45
N LEU A 30 -1.89 10.43 19.90
CA LEU A 30 -1.89 11.76 20.54
C LEU A 30 -3.29 12.37 20.58
N ALA A 31 -4.07 12.25 19.50
CA ALA A 31 -5.44 12.76 19.46
C ALA A 31 -6.34 12.06 20.51
N ASP A 32 -6.27 10.75 20.58
CA ASP A 32 -7.03 9.95 21.56
C ASP A 32 -6.67 10.33 22.99
N HIS A 33 -5.38 10.55 23.26
CA HIS A 33 -4.89 11.00 24.58
C HIS A 33 -5.38 12.42 24.92
N LEU A 34 -5.23 13.38 24.00
CA LEU A 34 -5.58 14.78 24.26
C LEU A 34 -7.09 15.02 24.37
N THR A 35 -7.90 14.26 23.64
CA THR A 35 -9.36 14.36 23.69
C THR A 35 -9.98 13.55 24.83
N GLY A 36 -9.19 12.68 25.46
CA GLY A 36 -9.69 11.75 26.47
C GLY A 36 -10.54 10.61 25.89
N ALA A 37 -10.53 10.42 24.56
CA ALA A 37 -11.26 9.35 23.90
C ALA A 37 -10.72 7.97 24.30
N ASP A 38 -9.40 7.87 24.48
CA ASP A 38 -8.74 6.71 25.07
C ASP A 38 -7.55 7.18 25.92
N THR A 39 -7.74 7.17 27.23
CA THR A 39 -6.69 7.58 28.21
C THR A 39 -5.57 6.55 28.34
N SER A 40 -5.77 5.33 27.82
CA SER A 40 -4.77 4.26 27.78
C SER A 40 -3.98 4.23 26.46
N ALA A 41 -4.33 5.09 25.49
CA ALA A 41 -3.68 5.14 24.20
C ALA A 41 -2.16 5.35 24.35
N ALA A 42 -1.38 4.44 23.79
CA ALA A 42 0.06 4.47 23.82
C ALA A 42 0.65 4.05 22.45
N TYR A 43 1.67 4.75 22.01
CA TYR A 43 2.39 4.38 20.80
C TYR A 43 3.40 3.27 21.11
N HIS A 44 3.28 2.15 20.42
CA HIS A 44 4.14 0.98 20.64
C HIS A 44 5.23 0.82 19.56
N GLY A 45 5.30 1.72 18.59
CA GLY A 45 6.11 1.63 17.40
C GLY A 45 5.29 1.20 16.20
N SER A 46 5.82 1.44 15.01
CA SER A 46 5.16 1.12 13.74
C SER A 46 5.93 0.10 12.94
N ARG A 47 5.22 -0.74 12.22
CA ARG A 47 5.79 -1.57 11.16
C ARG A 47 6.00 -0.71 9.92
N VAL A 48 7.18 -0.82 9.32
CA VAL A 48 7.56 0.04 8.19
C VAL A 48 7.60 -0.79 6.91
N ALA A 49 6.79 -0.37 5.94
CA ALA A 49 6.82 -0.88 4.57
C ALA A 49 6.92 0.29 3.59
N THR A 50 7.72 0.14 2.55
CA THR A 50 7.90 1.17 1.52
C THR A 50 7.88 0.56 0.13
N LYS A 51 7.36 1.32 -0.84
CA LYS A 51 7.46 1.04 -2.27
C LYS A 51 8.01 2.28 -2.96
N LEU A 52 9.09 2.11 -3.69
CA LEU A 52 9.82 3.17 -4.38
C LEU A 52 9.95 2.81 -5.84
N LYS A 53 10.03 3.85 -6.68
CA LYS A 53 10.50 3.72 -8.06
C LYS A 53 11.76 4.56 -8.20
N VAL A 54 12.91 3.91 -8.34
CA VAL A 54 14.21 4.58 -8.37
C VAL A 54 14.87 4.32 -9.72
N ALA A 55 15.14 5.37 -10.47
CA ALA A 55 15.79 5.30 -11.78
C ALA A 55 15.15 4.28 -12.75
N GLY A 56 13.82 4.13 -12.69
CA GLY A 56 13.08 3.19 -13.52
C GLY A 56 12.98 1.76 -12.96
N VAL A 57 13.57 1.48 -11.80
CA VAL A 57 13.47 0.19 -11.12
C VAL A 57 12.46 0.29 -9.99
N ASP A 58 11.49 -0.62 -9.97
CA ASP A 58 10.56 -0.75 -8.86
C ASP A 58 11.22 -1.49 -7.69
N VAL A 59 11.09 -0.93 -6.49
CA VAL A 59 11.63 -1.48 -5.25
C VAL A 59 10.57 -1.46 -4.17
N ALA A 60 10.44 -2.56 -3.45
CA ALA A 60 9.65 -2.62 -2.22
C ALA A 60 10.46 -3.25 -1.09
N SER A 61 10.30 -2.73 0.12
CA SER A 61 10.97 -3.27 1.29
C SER A 61 10.09 -3.10 2.51
N MET A 62 10.06 -4.11 3.37
CA MET A 62 9.31 -4.11 4.62
C MET A 62 10.06 -4.91 5.69
N GLY A 63 9.97 -4.46 6.93
CA GLY A 63 10.55 -5.13 8.09
C GLY A 63 12.06 -5.36 8.00
N VAL A 64 12.52 -6.53 8.46
CA VAL A 64 13.93 -6.92 8.47
C VAL A 64 14.39 -7.32 7.07
N LYS A 65 15.65 -7.05 6.75
CA LYS A 65 16.22 -7.30 5.41
C LYS A 65 16.97 -8.63 5.31
N ALA A 66 17.34 -9.20 6.43
CA ALA A 66 18.07 -10.45 6.54
C ALA A 66 17.67 -11.17 7.84
N PRO A 67 17.94 -12.48 7.95
CA PRO A 67 17.75 -13.22 9.19
C PRO A 67 18.50 -12.55 10.35
N GLU A 68 17.82 -12.38 11.48
CA GLU A 68 18.38 -11.84 12.72
C GLU A 68 18.45 -12.90 13.82
N HIS A 69 17.70 -13.99 13.66
CA HIS A 69 17.64 -15.11 14.59
C HIS A 69 17.97 -16.41 13.88
N PRO A 70 18.55 -17.40 14.59
CA PRO A 70 18.91 -18.70 14.01
C PRO A 70 17.73 -19.47 13.41
N ASP A 71 16.53 -19.25 13.95
CA ASP A 71 15.30 -19.93 13.53
C ASP A 71 14.53 -19.16 12.46
N ASP A 72 15.06 -18.04 11.96
CA ASP A 72 14.48 -17.30 10.86
C ASP A 72 14.59 -18.11 9.56
N GLU A 73 13.44 -18.37 8.92
CA GLU A 73 13.42 -18.93 7.57
C GLU A 73 13.70 -17.82 6.56
N PHE A 74 14.64 -18.06 5.65
CA PHE A 74 15.04 -17.11 4.62
C PHE A 74 14.86 -17.70 3.24
N VAL A 75 14.01 -17.08 2.43
CA VAL A 75 13.78 -17.50 1.05
C VAL A 75 14.25 -16.39 0.12
N GLN A 76 15.05 -16.75 -0.88
CA GLN A 76 15.64 -15.81 -1.82
C GLN A 76 15.46 -16.29 -3.26
N TYR A 77 15.13 -15.37 -4.13
CA TYR A 77 15.19 -15.52 -5.57
C TYR A 77 16.02 -14.39 -6.18
N SER A 78 16.88 -14.73 -7.14
CA SER A 78 17.72 -13.75 -7.82
C SER A 78 17.86 -14.10 -9.30
N GLU A 79 17.55 -13.13 -10.15
CA GLU A 79 17.70 -13.20 -11.60
C GLU A 79 18.39 -11.94 -12.11
N PRO A 80 19.72 -11.83 -11.96
CA PRO A 80 20.47 -10.61 -12.24
C PRO A 80 20.35 -10.12 -13.69
N LYS A 81 20.22 -11.05 -14.66
CA LYS A 81 20.05 -10.71 -16.09
C LYS A 81 18.80 -9.89 -16.36
N HIS A 82 17.73 -10.13 -15.61
CA HIS A 82 16.46 -9.41 -15.72
C HIS A 82 16.27 -8.36 -14.62
N GLY A 83 17.28 -8.16 -13.76
CA GLY A 83 17.23 -7.16 -12.70
C GLY A 83 16.24 -7.51 -11.58
N VAL A 84 15.94 -8.81 -11.39
CA VAL A 84 14.98 -9.26 -10.37
C VAL A 84 15.71 -9.81 -9.16
N TYR A 85 15.34 -9.30 -7.98
CA TYR A 85 15.79 -9.81 -6.68
C TYR A 85 14.63 -9.78 -5.69
N LYS A 86 14.38 -10.91 -5.04
CA LYS A 86 13.31 -11.06 -4.05
C LYS A 86 13.81 -11.82 -2.85
N THR A 87 13.52 -11.31 -1.65
CA THR A 87 13.75 -12.03 -0.39
C THR A 87 12.56 -11.91 0.53
N VAL A 88 12.32 -12.94 1.32
CA VAL A 88 11.40 -12.92 2.45
C VAL A 88 12.07 -13.52 3.67
N VAL A 89 11.81 -12.96 4.83
CA VAL A 89 12.24 -13.44 6.14
C VAL A 89 11.00 -13.80 6.94
N ILE A 90 10.96 -15.03 7.43
CA ILE A 90 9.81 -15.58 8.14
C ILE A 90 10.27 -16.00 9.53
N ARG A 91 9.53 -15.63 10.55
CA ARG A 91 9.76 -15.98 11.95
C ARG A 91 8.45 -16.47 12.56
N ASP A 92 8.49 -17.65 13.19
CA ASP A 92 7.30 -18.27 13.79
C ASP A 92 6.10 -18.35 12.82
N GLY A 93 6.38 -18.69 11.54
CA GLY A 93 5.37 -18.81 10.50
C GLY A 93 4.79 -17.46 9.99
N LYS A 94 5.31 -16.32 10.44
CA LYS A 94 4.86 -14.98 10.08
C LYS A 94 5.91 -14.22 9.28
N LEU A 95 5.46 -13.42 8.34
CA LEU A 95 6.36 -12.52 7.59
C LEU A 95 6.89 -11.43 8.51
N VAL A 96 8.21 -11.37 8.71
CA VAL A 96 8.89 -10.32 9.47
C VAL A 96 9.70 -9.38 8.61
N GLY A 97 9.94 -9.74 7.34
CA GLY A 97 10.61 -8.88 6.40
C GLY A 97 10.52 -9.36 4.96
N ALA A 98 10.59 -8.44 4.02
CA ALA A 98 10.72 -8.74 2.59
C ALA A 98 11.43 -7.61 1.85
N THR A 99 12.14 -7.98 0.78
CA THR A 99 12.72 -7.02 -0.17
C THR A 99 12.45 -7.53 -1.58
N LEU A 100 11.90 -6.66 -2.41
CA LEU A 100 11.59 -6.92 -3.82
C LEU A 100 12.25 -5.85 -4.67
N VAL A 101 12.95 -6.24 -5.73
CA VAL A 101 13.56 -5.36 -6.73
C VAL A 101 13.20 -5.86 -8.12
N GLY A 102 12.83 -4.94 -9.00
CA GLY A 102 12.43 -5.23 -10.39
C GLY A 102 11.00 -5.72 -10.49
N ASP A 103 10.71 -6.91 -9.98
CA ASP A 103 9.34 -7.44 -9.93
C ASP A 103 8.76 -7.28 -8.52
N VAL A 104 7.82 -6.36 -8.39
CA VAL A 104 7.09 -6.05 -7.14
C VAL A 104 5.62 -6.49 -7.18
N SER A 105 5.25 -7.41 -8.06
CA SER A 105 3.87 -7.89 -8.25
C SER A 105 3.23 -8.38 -6.94
N LYS A 106 4.01 -9.03 -6.07
CA LYS A 106 3.53 -9.54 -4.78
C LYS A 106 3.54 -8.52 -3.62
N VAL A 107 3.89 -7.26 -3.87
CA VAL A 107 4.06 -6.28 -2.78
C VAL A 107 2.80 -6.08 -1.95
N SER A 108 1.62 -6.04 -2.57
CA SER A 108 0.34 -5.83 -1.85
C SER A 108 0.03 -6.98 -0.90
N PHE A 109 0.18 -8.22 -1.39
CA PHE A 109 0.01 -9.42 -0.58
C PHE A 109 1.02 -9.48 0.58
N LEU A 110 2.32 -9.24 0.29
CA LEU A 110 3.36 -9.28 1.31
C LEU A 110 3.18 -8.17 2.36
N THR A 111 2.76 -6.96 1.96
CA THR A 111 2.46 -5.89 2.91
C THR A 111 1.30 -6.28 3.81
N GLN A 112 0.23 -6.84 3.26
CA GLN A 112 -0.89 -7.32 4.04
C GLN A 112 -0.49 -8.43 5.02
N ALA A 113 0.26 -9.44 4.55
CA ALA A 113 0.75 -10.52 5.40
C ALA A 113 1.68 -10.00 6.51
N PHE A 114 2.51 -9.00 6.19
CA PHE A 114 3.39 -8.34 7.15
C PHE A 114 2.61 -7.57 8.22
N ASP A 115 1.62 -6.76 7.82
CA ASP A 115 0.85 -5.92 8.75
C ASP A 115 -0.10 -6.76 9.63
N SER A 116 -0.81 -7.71 9.03
CA SER A 116 -1.81 -8.53 9.73
C SER A 116 -1.22 -9.68 10.50
N GLY A 117 0.03 -10.09 10.21
CA GLY A 117 0.65 -11.29 10.78
C GLY A 117 -0.10 -12.57 10.43
N LEU A 118 -0.76 -12.59 9.27
CA LEU A 118 -1.50 -13.76 8.78
C LEU A 118 -0.57 -14.97 8.57
N PRO A 119 -1.09 -16.19 8.73
CA PRO A 119 -0.35 -17.40 8.36
C PRO A 119 0.05 -17.37 6.90
N LEU A 120 1.27 -17.80 6.62
CA LEU A 120 1.82 -17.85 5.28
C LEU A 120 1.56 -19.22 4.64
N PRO A 121 1.48 -19.29 3.29
CA PRO A 121 1.36 -20.58 2.59
C PRO A 121 2.58 -21.46 2.87
N ASP A 122 2.37 -22.77 3.01
CA ASP A 122 3.45 -23.75 3.23
C ASP A 122 4.46 -23.71 2.07
N GLU A 123 3.97 -23.55 0.84
CA GLU A 123 4.82 -23.36 -0.33
C GLU A 123 5.33 -21.92 -0.42
N ARG A 124 6.50 -21.66 0.15
CA ARG A 124 7.08 -20.30 0.24
C ARG A 124 7.32 -19.64 -1.13
N VAL A 125 7.42 -20.40 -2.19
CA VAL A 125 7.55 -19.85 -3.55
C VAL A 125 6.30 -19.03 -3.96
N ALA A 126 5.12 -19.35 -3.41
CA ALA A 126 3.89 -18.58 -3.62
C ALA A 126 3.96 -17.15 -3.06
N LEU A 127 4.87 -16.89 -2.11
CA LEU A 127 5.14 -15.53 -1.62
C LEU A 127 5.85 -14.65 -2.65
N MET A 128 6.51 -15.28 -3.63
CA MET A 128 7.33 -14.57 -4.63
C MET A 128 6.70 -14.54 -6.01
N PHE A 129 5.87 -15.54 -6.34
CA PHE A 129 5.34 -15.74 -7.69
C PHE A 129 3.87 -16.17 -7.67
N ASP A 130 3.16 -15.87 -8.76
CA ASP A 130 1.82 -16.40 -9.01
C ASP A 130 1.93 -17.80 -9.62
N ILE A 131 1.96 -18.83 -8.79
CA ILE A 131 2.12 -20.22 -9.21
C ILE A 131 0.79 -20.98 -9.31
N GLY A 132 -0.31 -20.27 -9.50
CA GLY A 132 -1.65 -20.89 -9.62
C GLY A 132 -2.21 -21.47 -8.32
N THR A 133 -1.59 -21.19 -7.20
CA THR A 133 -2.20 -21.46 -5.89
C THR A 133 -3.40 -20.55 -5.69
N PRO A 134 -4.51 -21.04 -5.09
CA PRO A 134 -5.59 -20.17 -4.64
C PRO A 134 -4.98 -19.04 -3.80
N GLU A 135 -5.52 -17.84 -3.92
CA GLU A 135 -5.10 -16.70 -3.09
C GLU A 135 -5.08 -17.13 -1.62
N VAL A 136 -3.90 -17.47 -1.11
CA VAL A 136 -3.68 -17.80 0.30
C VAL A 136 -3.42 -16.48 1.00
N GLY A 137 -4.42 -16.01 1.59
CA GLY A 137 -4.54 -14.72 2.26
C GLY A 137 -5.89 -14.18 1.90
N GLY A 138 -6.78 -14.12 2.85
CA GLY A 138 -8.17 -13.77 2.64
C GLY A 138 -8.31 -12.58 1.71
N GLY A 139 -9.17 -12.73 0.72
CA GLY A 139 -9.46 -11.67 -0.22
C GLY A 139 -9.88 -10.39 0.50
N VAL A 140 -10.09 -9.33 -0.22
CA VAL A 140 -10.57 -8.04 0.34
C VAL A 140 -11.68 -8.20 1.39
N ALA A 141 -12.50 -9.26 1.28
CA ALA A 141 -13.55 -9.58 2.24
C ALA A 141 -13.02 -9.81 3.68
N GLU A 142 -11.87 -10.44 3.81
CA GLU A 142 -11.28 -10.82 5.12
C GLU A 142 -10.43 -9.71 5.75
N LEU A 143 -10.12 -8.66 5.00
CA LEU A 143 -9.47 -7.48 5.57
C LEU A 143 -10.35 -6.88 6.66
N ALA A 144 -9.78 -6.58 7.81
CA ALA A 144 -10.46 -5.81 8.84
C ALA A 144 -10.82 -4.39 8.34
N ASP A 145 -11.90 -3.80 8.83
CA ASP A 145 -12.33 -2.47 8.37
C ASP A 145 -11.31 -1.37 8.72
N ASP A 146 -10.53 -1.53 9.76
CA ASP A 146 -9.44 -0.63 10.16
C ASP A 146 -8.12 -0.90 9.42
N ALA A 147 -8.04 -1.99 8.61
CA ALA A 147 -6.85 -2.29 7.83
C ALA A 147 -6.52 -1.13 6.87
N GLN A 148 -5.30 -0.67 6.93
CA GLN A 148 -4.79 0.42 6.09
C GLN A 148 -4.66 -0.05 4.64
N VAL A 149 -5.41 0.58 3.75
CA VAL A 149 -5.32 0.37 2.29
C VAL A 149 -4.39 1.39 1.65
N CYS A 150 -4.48 2.65 2.05
CA CYS A 150 -3.61 3.71 1.56
C CYS A 150 -2.76 4.31 2.69
N ASN A 151 -1.52 3.87 2.81
CA ASN A 151 -0.62 4.29 3.89
C ASN A 151 -0.25 5.78 3.83
N CYS A 152 -0.02 6.34 2.63
CA CYS A 152 0.39 7.75 2.52
C CYS A 152 -0.75 8.75 2.80
N ASN A 153 -2.01 8.35 2.70
CA ASN A 153 -3.16 9.20 3.02
C ASN A 153 -3.99 8.67 4.21
N GLY A 154 -3.51 7.65 4.91
CA GLY A 154 -4.16 7.13 6.12
C GLY A 154 -5.57 6.58 5.87
N VAL A 155 -5.85 5.96 4.69
CA VAL A 155 -7.19 5.49 4.34
C VAL A 155 -7.33 4.01 4.60
N SER A 156 -8.29 3.65 5.46
CA SER A 156 -8.61 2.26 5.78
C SER A 156 -9.59 1.63 4.78
N LYS A 157 -9.73 0.30 4.81
CA LYS A 157 -10.77 -0.43 4.07
C LYS A 157 -12.17 0.11 4.41
N GLY A 158 -12.48 0.28 5.69
CA GLY A 158 -13.78 0.77 6.13
C GLY A 158 -14.13 2.15 5.56
N ALA A 159 -13.16 3.05 5.44
CA ALA A 159 -13.36 4.36 4.82
C ALA A 159 -13.72 4.25 3.33
N LEU A 160 -13.10 3.33 2.59
CA LEU A 160 -13.44 3.06 1.19
C LEU A 160 -14.84 2.46 1.07
N VAL A 161 -15.16 1.47 1.89
CA VAL A 161 -16.46 0.80 1.92
C VAL A 161 -17.58 1.78 2.28
N ALA A 162 -17.36 2.65 3.25
CA ALA A 162 -18.31 3.70 3.60
C ALA A 162 -18.59 4.63 2.42
N CYS A 163 -17.54 5.06 1.71
CA CYS A 163 -17.67 5.91 0.53
C CYS A 163 -18.50 5.26 -0.58
N VAL A 164 -18.34 3.94 -0.80
CA VAL A 164 -19.16 3.18 -1.76
C VAL A 164 -20.62 3.09 -1.29
N ARG A 165 -20.86 2.82 -0.01
CA ARG A 165 -22.21 2.78 0.57
C ARG A 165 -22.92 4.13 0.53
N ASP A 166 -22.18 5.23 0.58
CA ASP A 166 -22.69 6.60 0.42
C ASP A 166 -22.99 6.96 -1.04
N GLY A 167 -22.95 5.98 -1.95
CA GLY A 167 -23.37 6.10 -3.34
C GLY A 167 -22.27 6.40 -4.36
N GLU A 168 -21.00 6.43 -3.94
CA GLU A 168 -19.90 6.55 -4.91
C GLU A 168 -19.50 5.18 -5.44
N THR A 169 -19.87 4.90 -6.69
CA THR A 169 -19.71 3.57 -7.28
C THR A 169 -18.54 3.46 -8.26
N SER A 170 -17.78 4.55 -8.51
CA SER A 170 -16.60 4.52 -9.37
C SER A 170 -15.32 4.50 -8.55
N VAL A 171 -14.30 3.76 -9.01
CA VAL A 171 -12.99 3.74 -8.36
C VAL A 171 -12.36 5.13 -8.34
N SER A 172 -12.45 5.85 -9.47
CA SER A 172 -11.94 7.22 -9.60
C SER A 172 -12.63 8.19 -8.63
N GLY A 173 -13.93 8.08 -8.45
CA GLY A 173 -14.72 8.88 -7.50
C GLY A 173 -14.36 8.58 -6.04
N VAL A 174 -14.27 7.30 -5.68
CA VAL A 174 -13.81 6.88 -4.35
C VAL A 174 -12.39 7.41 -4.07
N MET A 175 -11.47 7.28 -5.03
CA MET A 175 -10.12 7.85 -4.92
C MET A 175 -10.13 9.39 -4.77
N ALA A 176 -11.06 10.08 -5.45
CA ALA A 176 -11.17 11.53 -5.36
C ALA A 176 -11.67 11.98 -3.98
N LYS A 177 -12.67 11.29 -3.43
CA LYS A 177 -13.27 11.61 -2.12
C LYS A 177 -12.34 11.22 -0.96
N THR A 178 -11.79 10.02 -0.98
CA THR A 178 -10.97 9.48 0.12
C THR A 178 -9.50 9.87 0.05
N LYS A 179 -9.01 10.35 -1.10
CA LYS A 179 -7.60 10.59 -1.44
C LYS A 179 -6.76 9.30 -1.56
N ALA A 180 -7.35 8.12 -1.39
CA ALA A 180 -6.65 6.87 -1.63
C ALA A 180 -6.08 6.83 -3.07
N GLY A 181 -4.88 6.31 -3.24
CA GLY A 181 -4.22 6.23 -4.56
C GLY A 181 -3.75 7.55 -5.17
N LYS A 182 -3.98 8.69 -4.52
CA LYS A 182 -3.61 10.03 -5.05
C LYS A 182 -2.18 10.46 -4.68
N GLY A 183 -1.53 9.77 -3.74
CA GLY A 183 -0.13 10.00 -3.36
C GLY A 183 0.84 9.18 -4.21
N CYS A 184 1.52 8.21 -3.62
CA CYS A 184 2.49 7.33 -4.30
C CYS A 184 1.87 6.38 -5.34
N GLY A 185 0.55 6.14 -5.28
CA GLY A 185 -0.19 5.32 -6.24
C GLY A 185 -0.06 3.80 -6.02
N SER A 186 0.75 3.33 -5.07
CA SER A 186 0.99 1.89 -4.87
C SER A 186 -0.23 1.10 -4.40
N CYS A 187 -1.21 1.77 -3.78
CA CYS A 187 -2.44 1.13 -3.31
C CYS A 187 -3.57 1.09 -4.35
N LYS A 188 -3.39 1.61 -5.57
CA LYS A 188 -4.47 1.73 -6.56
C LYS A 188 -5.15 0.40 -6.86
N GLU A 189 -4.38 -0.65 -7.05
CA GLU A 189 -4.90 -1.98 -7.33
C GLU A 189 -5.76 -2.52 -6.17
N LEU A 190 -5.27 -2.41 -4.94
CA LEU A 190 -6.02 -2.81 -3.75
C LEU A 190 -7.28 -1.94 -3.56
N VAL A 191 -7.22 -0.64 -3.86
CA VAL A 191 -8.39 0.24 -3.86
C VAL A 191 -9.44 -0.23 -4.87
N CYS A 192 -9.03 -0.60 -6.10
CA CYS A 192 -9.93 -1.17 -7.11
C CYS A 192 -10.64 -2.42 -6.55
N GLN A 193 -9.88 -3.37 -6.02
CA GLN A 193 -10.42 -4.61 -5.45
C GLN A 193 -11.40 -4.34 -4.30
N VAL A 194 -11.09 -3.40 -3.38
CA VAL A 194 -12.00 -3.03 -2.28
C VAL A 194 -13.29 -2.41 -2.82
N VAL A 195 -13.20 -1.52 -3.80
CA VAL A 195 -14.37 -0.84 -4.37
C VAL A 195 -15.25 -1.84 -5.13
N GLU A 196 -14.67 -2.70 -5.96
CA GLU A 196 -15.37 -3.76 -6.68
C GLU A 196 -16.09 -4.73 -5.74
N TRP A 197 -15.39 -5.17 -4.69
CA TRP A 197 -15.98 -6.01 -3.65
C TRP A 197 -17.13 -5.31 -2.93
N ALA A 198 -16.97 -4.06 -2.52
CA ALA A 198 -18.00 -3.30 -1.80
C ALA A 198 -19.21 -2.96 -2.67
N ALA A 199 -19.01 -2.79 -3.98
CA ALA A 199 -20.06 -2.56 -4.96
C ALA A 199 -20.79 -3.86 -5.40
N GLY A 200 -20.29 -5.04 -5.00
CA GLY A 200 -20.88 -6.33 -5.35
C GLY A 200 -20.57 -6.82 -6.76
N GLY A 201 -19.52 -6.30 -7.40
CA GLY A 201 -19.07 -6.70 -8.73
C GLY A 201 -18.22 -5.66 -9.44
N ALA A 202 -17.89 -5.94 -10.70
CA ALA A 202 -17.06 -5.05 -11.52
C ALA A 202 -17.70 -3.65 -11.65
N VAL A 203 -16.91 -2.64 -11.37
CA VAL A 203 -17.31 -1.23 -11.37
C VAL A 203 -17.04 -0.62 -12.75
N ARG A 204 -18.03 0.05 -13.32
CA ARG A 204 -17.83 0.81 -14.56
C ARG A 204 -17.12 2.13 -14.23
N GLU A 205 -15.91 2.27 -14.73
CA GLU A 205 -15.23 3.55 -14.73
C GLU A 205 -15.86 4.50 -15.75
N ASP A 206 -15.99 5.77 -15.37
CA ASP A 206 -16.30 6.83 -16.32
C ASP A 206 -15.08 6.97 -17.27
N PRO A 207 -15.26 6.80 -18.59
CA PRO A 207 -14.16 6.94 -19.55
C PRO A 207 -13.45 8.29 -19.43
N SER A 208 -14.15 9.34 -19.01
CA SER A 208 -13.59 10.67 -18.82
C SER A 208 -12.59 10.75 -17.65
N ALA A 209 -12.60 9.79 -16.73
CA ALA A 209 -11.66 9.75 -15.61
C ALA A 209 -10.20 9.56 -16.06
N SER A 210 -9.98 8.98 -17.24
CA SER A 210 -8.66 8.83 -17.86
C SER A 210 -8.21 10.03 -18.69
N TRP A 211 -9.11 10.98 -18.96
CA TRP A 211 -8.80 12.15 -19.80
C TRP A 211 -7.85 13.10 -19.08
N TYR A 212 -6.77 13.46 -19.76
CA TYR A 212 -5.78 14.38 -19.19
C TYR A 212 -6.30 15.82 -19.13
N VAL A 213 -7.12 16.21 -20.12
CA VAL A 213 -7.78 17.52 -20.21
C VAL A 213 -9.28 17.28 -20.29
N PRO A 214 -10.11 17.99 -19.50
CA PRO A 214 -11.56 17.89 -19.59
C PRO A 214 -12.07 18.06 -21.02
N ALA A 215 -13.02 17.23 -21.43
CA ALA A 215 -13.63 17.18 -22.74
C ALA A 215 -12.73 16.73 -23.92
N ILE A 216 -11.48 16.36 -23.67
CA ILE A 216 -10.60 15.78 -24.69
C ILE A 216 -10.40 14.29 -24.36
N PRO A 217 -10.93 13.34 -25.17
CA PRO A 217 -10.99 11.93 -24.83
C PRO A 217 -9.65 11.21 -25.01
N TYR A 218 -8.58 11.78 -24.47
CA TYR A 218 -7.23 11.23 -24.51
C TYR A 218 -6.55 11.29 -23.15
N ASP A 219 -5.85 10.20 -22.80
CA ASP A 219 -4.89 10.21 -21.71
C ASP A 219 -3.66 11.07 -22.07
N LYS A 220 -2.84 11.40 -21.08
CA LYS A 220 -1.67 12.25 -21.29
C LYS A 220 -0.70 11.74 -22.36
N PRO A 221 -0.29 10.44 -22.39
CA PRO A 221 0.59 9.91 -23.41
C PRO A 221 0.03 10.06 -24.84
N THR A 222 -1.25 9.72 -25.00
CA THR A 222 -1.94 9.79 -26.31
C THR A 222 -2.09 11.24 -26.77
N LEU A 223 -2.51 12.13 -25.88
CA LEU A 223 -2.62 13.55 -26.19
C LEU A 223 -1.26 14.15 -26.60
N MET A 224 -0.20 13.85 -25.85
CA MET A 224 1.15 14.33 -26.18
C MET A 224 1.68 13.79 -27.50
N ARG A 225 1.31 12.56 -27.86
CA ARG A 225 1.62 11.98 -29.17
C ARG A 225 0.90 12.75 -30.27
N HIS A 226 -0.41 12.96 -30.17
CA HIS A 226 -1.19 13.73 -31.16
C HIS A 226 -0.69 15.15 -31.32
N ILE A 227 -0.34 15.85 -30.22
CA ILE A 227 0.23 17.18 -30.27
C ILE A 227 1.52 17.21 -31.11
N ARG A 228 2.39 16.20 -30.95
CA ARG A 228 3.65 16.09 -31.72
C ARG A 228 3.41 15.75 -33.19
N GLU A 229 2.56 14.74 -33.45
CA GLU A 229 2.25 14.27 -34.81
C GLU A 229 1.56 15.36 -35.66
N LEU A 230 0.65 16.11 -35.04
CA LEU A 230 -0.09 17.20 -35.71
C LEU A 230 0.63 18.54 -35.65
N GLN A 231 1.84 18.60 -35.06
CA GLN A 231 2.64 19.81 -34.89
C GLN A 231 1.85 20.97 -34.27
N LEU A 232 0.97 20.66 -33.33
CA LEU A 232 0.16 21.64 -32.63
C LEU A 232 1.07 22.47 -31.68
N HIS A 233 1.26 23.71 -32.02
CA HIS A 233 1.89 24.71 -31.18
C HIS A 233 0.80 25.49 -30.45
N SER A 234 1.11 26.01 -29.26
CA SER A 234 0.16 26.76 -28.42
C SER A 234 -0.64 27.80 -29.26
N VAL A 235 -1.92 27.92 -28.92
CA VAL A 235 -2.76 29.00 -29.38
C VAL A 235 -2.26 30.33 -28.81
#